data_36774bc66de5d36ac1d0678c31e9ec68
#
_entry.id   36774bc66de5d36ac1d0678c31e9ec68
#
_cell.length_a   1.000
_cell.length_b   1.000
_cell.length_c   1.000
_cell.angle_alpha   90.00
_cell.angle_beta   90.00
_cell.angle_gamma   90.00
#
_symmetry.space_group_name_H-M   'P 1'
#
loop_
_entity.id
_entity.type
_entity.pdbx_description
1 polymer ?
#
loop_
_entity_poly.entity_id
_entity_poly.type
_entity_poly.pdbx_seq_one_letter_code
_entity_poly.pdbx_strand_id
1 'polypeptide(L)'
;MLADRVSPPLSSRMTIVPNTLALIGNTPLVRLNGPSEASGCDIFGKCEFANPGASVKDRAALYIVEDAEARGAIEPGGTIVEGTAGNTGIGLALVANAKGYKTIIVMPETQSREKMDTLRALGAELVLVPAAPYSNPAHFVHTSRRIAEETPNAIWANQFDNIANRRAHIVGTAEEIWTQMDGRIDGFTCAVGTGGTLAGVGLGLKAKDEAVCIALSDPHGAALYDYYAHGELKSEGSSVAEGIGQGRITANLEGAPVDTQFRISDAEGMEWVRRLLAEEGLCLGLSSGINVAGAVALAKQLGPGKRVATILCDTGFRYLSTLYNAEWLTAKGLPVLPWLATD
;
A
#
# COMPACT_ATOMS: atom_id res chain seq x y z
N MET A 1 29.17 15.76 21.81
CA MET A 1 29.96 14.52 21.59
C MET A 1 29.26 13.80 20.45
N LEU A 2 29.87 13.77 19.27
CA LEU A 2 29.40 12.95 18.14
C LEU A 2 29.69 11.50 18.52
N ALA A 3 28.62 10.76 18.86
CA ALA A 3 28.77 9.33 19.09
C ALA A 3 29.21 8.67 17.79
N ASP A 4 30.25 7.83 17.90
CA ASP A 4 30.86 7.07 16.82
C ASP A 4 29.78 6.40 15.99
N ARG A 5 29.61 6.86 14.75
CA ARG A 5 28.88 6.12 13.73
C ARG A 5 29.73 4.91 13.37
N VAL A 6 29.55 3.81 14.09
CA VAL A 6 30.03 2.52 13.65
C VAL A 6 29.20 2.17 12.39
N SER A 7 29.77 2.45 11.23
CA SER A 7 29.22 1.92 9.98
C SER A 7 29.18 0.39 10.12
N PRO A 8 28.04 -0.24 9.87
CA PRO A 8 27.98 -1.69 9.89
C PRO A 8 29.02 -2.24 8.91
N PRO A 9 29.67 -3.36 9.22
CA PRO A 9 30.67 -3.94 8.33
C PRO A 9 30.06 -4.18 6.96
N LEU A 10 30.77 -3.78 5.90
CA LEU A 10 30.43 -3.99 4.48
C LEU A 10 30.47 -5.49 4.11
N SER A 11 29.86 -6.35 4.90
CA SER A 11 29.81 -7.80 4.66
C SER A 11 28.57 -8.27 3.90
N SER A 12 27.65 -7.38 3.52
CA SER A 12 26.68 -7.70 2.48
C SER A 12 27.35 -7.37 1.14
N ARG A 13 27.75 -8.38 0.38
CA ARG A 13 28.15 -8.26 -1.03
C ARG A 13 27.15 -7.32 -1.71
N MET A 14 27.65 -6.24 -2.33
CA MET A 14 26.83 -5.45 -3.25
C MET A 14 26.32 -6.42 -4.31
N THR A 15 25.06 -6.79 -4.23
CA THR A 15 24.47 -7.77 -5.11
C THR A 15 24.13 -7.06 -6.40
N ILE A 16 24.82 -7.42 -7.49
CA ILE A 16 24.39 -7.00 -8.83
C ILE A 16 23.13 -7.78 -9.13
N VAL A 17 22.01 -7.07 -9.31
CA VAL A 17 20.73 -7.67 -9.72
C VAL A 17 20.63 -7.76 -11.23
N PRO A 18 19.94 -8.77 -11.80
CA PRO A 18 19.90 -9.01 -13.24
C PRO A 18 19.13 -7.93 -14.02
N ASN A 19 18.14 -7.30 -13.40
CA ASN A 19 17.31 -6.26 -14.00
C ASN A 19 16.58 -5.46 -12.91
N THR A 20 15.86 -4.41 -13.31
CA THR A 20 15.11 -3.53 -12.40
C THR A 20 13.95 -4.22 -11.69
N LEU A 21 13.39 -5.29 -12.22
CA LEU A 21 12.30 -6.03 -11.57
C LEU A 21 12.77 -6.72 -10.29
N ALA A 22 14.04 -7.11 -10.23
CA ALA A 22 14.64 -7.70 -9.03
C ALA A 22 14.87 -6.68 -7.89
N LEU A 23 14.61 -5.40 -8.14
CA LEU A 23 14.56 -4.36 -7.09
C LEU A 23 13.19 -4.30 -6.40
N ILE A 24 12.16 -4.94 -6.97
CA ILE A 24 10.83 -5.00 -6.34
C ILE A 24 10.88 -6.02 -5.20
N GLY A 25 10.49 -5.58 -4.03
CA GLY A 25 10.61 -6.40 -2.82
C GLY A 25 11.97 -6.25 -2.13
N ASN A 26 12.23 -7.12 -1.18
CA ASN A 26 13.40 -7.06 -0.29
C ASN A 26 13.61 -5.66 0.33
N THR A 27 12.51 -4.96 0.56
CA THR A 27 12.54 -3.60 1.10
C THR A 27 13.05 -3.61 2.55
N PRO A 28 13.71 -2.54 3.02
CA PRO A 28 14.13 -2.45 4.40
C PRO A 28 12.97 -2.51 5.40
N LEU A 29 13.27 -2.97 6.60
CA LEU A 29 12.41 -2.83 7.76
C LEU A 29 13.11 -1.86 8.73
N VAL A 30 12.44 -0.77 9.12
CA VAL A 30 13.01 0.25 9.99
C VAL A 30 12.26 0.28 11.33
N ARG A 31 12.99 0.36 12.44
CA ARG A 31 12.39 0.65 13.74
C ARG A 31 11.98 2.12 13.80
N LEU A 32 10.73 2.37 14.14
CA LEU A 32 10.17 3.72 14.28
C LEU A 32 10.28 4.16 15.74
N ASN A 33 11.15 5.15 16.01
CA ASN A 33 11.43 5.56 17.38
C ASN A 33 10.23 6.23 18.06
N GLY A 34 9.64 7.24 17.43
CA GLY A 34 8.48 7.96 17.97
C GLY A 34 7.29 7.05 18.27
N PRO A 35 6.82 6.19 17.34
CA PRO A 35 5.77 5.20 17.59
C PRO A 35 6.14 4.18 18.68
N SER A 36 7.40 3.74 18.74
CA SER A 36 7.88 2.80 19.76
C SER A 36 7.83 3.42 21.16
N GLU A 37 8.31 4.65 21.31
CA GLU A 37 8.25 5.39 22.57
C GLU A 37 6.81 5.65 23.03
N ALA A 38 5.93 6.02 22.09
CA ALA A 38 4.52 6.28 22.38
C ALA A 38 3.73 5.05 22.85
N SER A 39 4.21 3.84 22.53
CA SER A 39 3.55 2.57 22.85
C SER A 39 4.24 1.75 23.94
N GLY A 40 5.51 1.99 24.23
CA GLY A 40 6.34 1.13 25.09
C GLY A 40 6.67 -0.23 24.46
N CYS A 41 6.61 -0.31 23.13
CA CYS A 41 6.85 -1.51 22.31
C CYS A 41 7.86 -1.19 21.23
N ASP A 42 8.34 -2.19 20.50
CA ASP A 42 9.12 -1.97 19.28
C ASP A 42 8.20 -2.01 18.06
N ILE A 43 8.03 -0.85 17.40
CA ILE A 43 7.24 -0.74 16.17
C ILE A 43 8.18 -0.62 14.97
N PHE A 44 7.93 -1.45 13.96
CA PHE A 44 8.72 -1.52 12.74
C PHE A 44 7.86 -1.21 11.51
N GLY A 45 8.42 -0.37 10.62
CA GLY A 45 7.80 -0.03 9.34
C GLY A 45 8.50 -0.73 8.18
N LYS A 46 7.75 -1.49 7.39
CA LYS A 46 8.23 -2.10 6.14
C LYS A 46 8.24 -1.04 5.04
N CYS A 47 9.41 -0.66 4.55
CA CYS A 47 9.63 0.49 3.67
C CYS A 47 9.22 0.23 2.22
N GLU A 48 7.93 0.05 1.95
CA GLU A 48 7.42 -0.24 0.61
C GLU A 48 7.56 0.94 -0.37
N PHE A 49 7.78 2.16 0.13
CA PHE A 49 8.18 3.31 -0.68
C PHE A 49 9.57 3.17 -1.32
N ALA A 50 10.37 2.17 -0.90
CA ALA A 50 11.68 1.89 -1.47
C ALA A 50 11.63 1.02 -2.74
N ASN A 51 10.48 0.49 -3.13
CA ASN A 51 10.31 -0.16 -4.42
C ASN A 51 10.53 0.83 -5.57
N PRO A 52 10.90 0.38 -6.78
CA PRO A 52 11.16 1.26 -7.95
C PRO A 52 10.03 2.22 -8.29
N GLY A 53 8.77 1.80 -8.16
CA GLY A 53 7.60 2.65 -8.33
C GLY A 53 7.19 3.38 -7.03
N ALA A 54 8.06 3.38 -6.03
CA ALA A 54 7.90 4.05 -4.74
C ALA A 54 6.60 3.71 -4.00
N SER A 55 6.11 2.47 -4.14
CA SER A 55 4.93 2.00 -3.39
C SER A 55 4.85 0.48 -3.24
N VAL A 56 4.00 0.06 -2.31
CA VAL A 56 3.62 -1.35 -2.07
C VAL A 56 2.98 -2.02 -3.30
N LYS A 57 2.45 -1.26 -4.25
CA LYS A 57 1.74 -1.78 -5.41
C LYS A 57 2.65 -2.41 -6.47
N ASP A 58 3.94 -2.11 -6.43
CA ASP A 58 4.92 -2.71 -7.34
C ASP A 58 4.96 -4.23 -7.19
N ARG A 59 4.80 -4.74 -5.95
CA ARG A 59 4.73 -6.17 -5.68
C ARG A 59 3.51 -6.82 -6.35
N ALA A 60 2.33 -6.22 -6.18
CA ALA A 60 1.11 -6.69 -6.82
C ALA A 60 1.24 -6.66 -8.35
N ALA A 61 1.78 -5.58 -8.90
CA ALA A 61 2.00 -5.42 -10.33
C ALA A 61 2.90 -6.53 -10.89
N LEU A 62 4.04 -6.79 -10.26
CA LEU A 62 4.97 -7.84 -10.68
C LEU A 62 4.30 -9.21 -10.69
N TYR A 63 3.67 -9.59 -9.56
CA TYR A 63 3.09 -10.93 -9.43
C TYR A 63 1.86 -11.15 -10.31
N ILE A 64 1.05 -10.12 -10.57
CA ILE A 64 -0.07 -10.19 -11.51
C ILE A 64 0.43 -10.48 -12.93
N VAL A 65 1.48 -9.79 -13.36
CA VAL A 65 2.04 -9.99 -14.70
C VAL A 65 2.73 -11.34 -14.82
N GLU A 66 3.54 -11.74 -13.84
CA GLU A 66 4.23 -13.06 -13.86
C GLU A 66 3.24 -14.24 -13.78
N ASP A 67 2.15 -14.10 -13.03
CA ASP A 67 1.08 -15.11 -13.02
C ASP A 67 0.39 -15.21 -14.37
N ALA A 68 0.14 -14.09 -15.04
CA ALA A 68 -0.45 -14.09 -16.39
C ALA A 68 0.48 -14.75 -17.43
N GLU A 69 1.79 -14.47 -17.37
CA GLU A 69 2.81 -15.13 -18.18
C GLU A 69 2.84 -16.64 -17.93
N ALA A 70 2.89 -17.04 -16.65
CA ALA A 70 2.95 -18.46 -16.26
C ALA A 70 1.73 -19.27 -16.72
N ARG A 71 0.56 -18.62 -16.80
CA ARG A 71 -0.67 -19.24 -17.32
C ARG A 71 -0.83 -19.14 -18.84
N GLY A 72 0.10 -18.49 -19.55
CA GLY A 72 -0.03 -18.22 -20.98
C GLY A 72 -1.20 -17.28 -21.32
N ALA A 73 -1.62 -16.44 -20.38
CA ALA A 73 -2.73 -15.48 -20.57
C ALA A 73 -2.29 -14.21 -21.33
N ILE A 74 -1.00 -13.95 -21.40
CA ILE A 74 -0.40 -12.87 -22.18
C ILE A 74 0.87 -13.37 -22.87
N GLU A 75 1.05 -13.00 -24.12
CA GLU A 75 2.25 -13.27 -24.89
C GLU A 75 3.14 -12.03 -25.02
N PRO A 76 4.44 -12.17 -25.37
CA PRO A 76 5.34 -11.03 -25.57
C PRO A 76 4.73 -9.93 -26.46
N GLY A 77 4.88 -8.66 -26.03
CA GLY A 77 4.31 -7.50 -26.72
C GLY A 77 2.82 -7.26 -26.46
N GLY A 78 2.19 -8.06 -25.60
CA GLY A 78 0.79 -7.91 -25.20
C GLY A 78 0.51 -6.64 -24.40
N THR A 79 -0.74 -6.49 -23.96
CA THR A 79 -1.23 -5.29 -23.30
C THR A 79 -1.79 -5.61 -21.90
N ILE A 80 -1.38 -4.83 -20.91
CA ILE A 80 -1.88 -4.91 -19.53
C ILE A 80 -2.87 -3.77 -19.33
N VAL A 81 -4.10 -4.09 -18.97
CA VAL A 81 -5.17 -3.09 -18.77
C VAL A 81 -5.58 -3.07 -17.30
N GLU A 82 -5.71 -1.88 -16.71
CA GLU A 82 -6.20 -1.72 -15.34
C GLU A 82 -7.03 -0.46 -15.17
N GLY A 83 -8.07 -0.57 -14.34
CA GLY A 83 -8.87 0.57 -13.89
C GLY A 83 -8.31 1.13 -12.57
N THR A 84 -7.49 2.18 -12.65
CA THR A 84 -6.88 2.77 -11.45
C THR A 84 -6.41 4.21 -11.70
N ALA A 85 -6.47 5.02 -10.65
CA ALA A 85 -5.92 6.37 -10.66
C ALA A 85 -4.68 6.53 -9.77
N GLY A 86 -4.12 5.42 -9.28
CA GLY A 86 -3.09 5.46 -8.24
C GLY A 86 -1.86 4.59 -8.53
N ASN A 87 -1.23 4.20 -7.43
CA ASN A 87 0.05 3.49 -7.41
C ASN A 87 0.08 2.19 -8.23
N THR A 88 -1.06 1.50 -8.37
CA THR A 88 -1.12 0.27 -9.17
C THR A 88 -0.83 0.54 -10.64
N GLY A 89 -1.37 1.63 -11.20
CA GLY A 89 -1.07 2.01 -12.59
C GLY A 89 0.41 2.28 -12.80
N ILE A 90 1.07 2.93 -11.84
CA ILE A 90 2.51 3.19 -11.87
C ILE A 90 3.30 1.88 -11.83
N GLY A 91 2.99 0.99 -10.88
CA GLY A 91 3.65 -0.31 -10.76
C GLY A 91 3.48 -1.16 -12.02
N LEU A 92 2.26 -1.22 -12.58
CA LEU A 92 1.99 -1.96 -13.83
C LEU A 92 2.75 -1.37 -15.03
N ALA A 93 2.81 -0.04 -15.16
CA ALA A 93 3.56 0.60 -16.24
C ALA A 93 5.06 0.30 -16.17
N LEU A 94 5.66 0.34 -14.97
CA LEU A 94 7.07 0.02 -14.77
C LEU A 94 7.38 -1.45 -15.07
N VAL A 95 6.54 -2.37 -14.57
CA VAL A 95 6.69 -3.81 -14.85
C VAL A 95 6.51 -4.11 -16.33
N ALA A 96 5.48 -3.52 -16.96
CA ALA A 96 5.20 -3.64 -18.37
C ALA A 96 6.40 -3.18 -19.23
N ASN A 97 6.93 -1.99 -18.96
CA ASN A 97 8.09 -1.45 -19.67
C ASN A 97 9.30 -2.40 -19.57
N ALA A 98 9.59 -2.90 -18.36
CA ALA A 98 10.72 -3.80 -18.13
C ALA A 98 10.58 -5.16 -18.81
N LYS A 99 9.34 -5.59 -19.10
CA LYS A 99 9.00 -6.88 -19.74
C LYS A 99 8.62 -6.73 -21.23
N GLY A 100 8.55 -5.50 -21.76
CA GLY A 100 8.19 -5.26 -23.17
C GLY A 100 6.69 -5.34 -23.46
N TYR A 101 5.84 -5.10 -22.48
CA TYR A 101 4.39 -5.00 -22.62
C TYR A 101 3.93 -3.56 -22.77
N LYS A 102 2.72 -3.37 -23.31
CA LYS A 102 2.00 -2.10 -23.32
C LYS A 102 1.12 -1.98 -22.08
N THR A 103 0.77 -0.76 -21.70
CA THR A 103 -0.12 -0.51 -20.56
C THR A 103 -1.23 0.43 -20.96
N ILE A 104 -2.48 0.07 -20.67
CA ILE A 104 -3.66 0.93 -20.77
C ILE A 104 -4.21 1.13 -19.37
N ILE A 105 -4.29 2.39 -18.93
CA ILE A 105 -4.87 2.75 -17.64
C ILE A 105 -6.17 3.52 -17.86
N VAL A 106 -7.24 2.98 -17.31
CA VAL A 106 -8.57 3.62 -17.34
C VAL A 106 -8.79 4.34 -16.02
N MET A 107 -9.13 5.62 -16.08
CA MET A 107 -9.32 6.44 -14.89
C MET A 107 -10.38 7.52 -15.09
N PRO A 108 -11.01 8.01 -13.99
CA PRO A 108 -11.93 9.13 -14.08
C PRO A 108 -11.21 10.40 -14.56
N GLU A 109 -11.85 11.17 -15.44
CA GLU A 109 -11.36 12.46 -15.93
C GLU A 109 -11.21 13.53 -14.84
N THR A 110 -11.84 13.31 -13.68
CA THR A 110 -11.77 14.18 -12.50
C THR A 110 -10.48 14.01 -11.68
N GLN A 111 -9.61 13.10 -12.07
CA GLN A 111 -8.33 12.90 -11.40
C GLN A 111 -7.37 14.09 -11.65
N SER A 112 -6.41 14.27 -10.74
CA SER A 112 -5.45 15.35 -10.85
C SER A 112 -4.59 15.20 -12.11
N ARG A 113 -4.25 16.33 -12.73
CA ARG A 113 -3.37 16.39 -13.90
C ARG A 113 -2.02 15.73 -13.62
N GLU A 114 -1.49 15.92 -12.40
CA GLU A 114 -0.23 15.33 -11.95
C GLU A 114 -0.22 13.80 -12.04
N LYS A 115 -1.31 13.14 -11.63
CA LYS A 115 -1.45 11.68 -11.75
C LYS A 115 -1.49 11.22 -13.21
N MET A 116 -2.23 11.95 -14.06
CA MET A 116 -2.31 11.65 -15.49
C MET A 116 -0.94 11.80 -16.15
N ASP A 117 -0.24 12.89 -15.86
CA ASP A 117 1.06 13.18 -16.46
C ASP A 117 2.14 12.19 -15.99
N THR A 118 2.08 11.74 -14.74
CA THR A 118 2.96 10.67 -14.22
C THR A 118 2.78 9.38 -15.03
N LEU A 119 1.55 8.92 -15.25
CA LEU A 119 1.29 7.69 -16.01
C LEU A 119 1.70 7.83 -17.48
N ARG A 120 1.44 9.00 -18.11
CA ARG A 120 1.91 9.26 -19.49
C ARG A 120 3.42 9.27 -19.60
N ALA A 121 4.11 9.86 -18.63
CA ALA A 121 5.57 9.86 -18.57
C ALA A 121 6.16 8.45 -18.47
N LEU A 122 5.42 7.52 -17.88
CA LEU A 122 5.77 6.11 -17.81
C LEU A 122 5.36 5.32 -19.06
N GLY A 123 4.83 5.97 -20.09
CA GLY A 123 4.44 5.35 -21.35
C GLY A 123 3.09 4.65 -21.35
N ALA A 124 2.27 4.81 -20.30
CA ALA A 124 0.92 4.26 -20.28
C ALA A 124 -0.03 5.06 -21.19
N GLU A 125 -0.83 4.36 -21.96
CA GLU A 125 -1.99 4.91 -22.63
C GLU A 125 -3.09 5.18 -21.60
N LEU A 126 -3.66 6.41 -21.59
CA LEU A 126 -4.73 6.77 -20.68
C LEU A 126 -6.07 6.81 -21.40
N VAL A 127 -7.03 6.08 -20.86
CA VAL A 127 -8.45 6.17 -21.24
C VAL A 127 -9.18 6.88 -20.12
N LEU A 128 -9.60 8.13 -20.39
CA LEU A 128 -10.34 8.95 -19.44
C LEU A 128 -11.84 8.70 -19.60
N VAL A 129 -12.53 8.47 -18.50
CA VAL A 129 -13.97 8.25 -18.46
C VAL A 129 -14.64 9.20 -17.47
N PRO A 130 -15.92 9.55 -17.65
CA PRO A 130 -16.68 10.32 -16.67
C PRO A 130 -16.68 9.62 -15.30
N ALA A 131 -16.65 10.40 -14.22
CA ALA A 131 -16.77 9.86 -12.87
C ALA A 131 -18.16 9.23 -12.69
N ALA A 132 -18.21 7.97 -12.28
CA ALA A 132 -19.42 7.20 -12.08
C ALA A 132 -19.30 6.31 -10.84
N PRO A 133 -20.40 5.99 -10.13
CA PRO A 133 -20.39 5.03 -9.04
C PRO A 133 -20.07 3.62 -9.55
N TYR A 134 -19.55 2.76 -8.70
CA TYR A 134 -19.14 1.39 -9.07
C TYR A 134 -20.30 0.55 -9.66
N SER A 135 -21.53 0.81 -9.24
CA SER A 135 -22.72 0.14 -9.79
C SER A 135 -23.04 0.51 -11.25
N ASN A 136 -22.41 1.57 -11.78
CA ASN A 136 -22.61 2.00 -13.16
C ASN A 136 -21.67 1.22 -14.11
N PRO A 137 -22.17 0.60 -15.20
CA PRO A 137 -21.31 -0.10 -16.18
C PRO A 137 -20.23 0.79 -16.84
N ALA A 138 -20.40 2.12 -16.84
CA ALA A 138 -19.41 3.07 -17.33
C ALA A 138 -18.31 3.40 -16.30
N HIS A 139 -18.36 2.83 -15.10
CA HIS A 139 -17.31 2.99 -14.11
C HIS A 139 -15.95 2.52 -14.66
N PHE A 140 -14.89 3.25 -14.35
CA PHE A 140 -13.55 3.01 -14.91
C PHE A 140 -13.04 1.57 -14.74
N VAL A 141 -13.40 0.89 -13.64
CA VAL A 141 -13.05 -0.53 -13.42
C VAL A 141 -13.76 -1.46 -14.41
N HIS A 142 -15.06 -1.26 -14.65
CA HIS A 142 -15.80 -2.06 -15.62
C HIS A 142 -15.36 -1.77 -17.05
N THR A 143 -15.05 -0.52 -17.35
CA THR A 143 -14.50 -0.11 -18.64
C THR A 143 -13.14 -0.72 -18.91
N SER A 144 -12.24 -0.78 -17.89
CA SER A 144 -10.93 -1.42 -18.06
C SER A 144 -11.05 -2.92 -18.36
N ARG A 145 -11.97 -3.61 -17.71
CA ARG A 145 -12.27 -5.01 -18.00
C ARG A 145 -12.70 -5.20 -19.45
N ARG A 146 -13.66 -4.41 -19.91
CA ARG A 146 -14.16 -4.49 -21.29
C ARG A 146 -13.06 -4.22 -22.31
N ILE A 147 -12.22 -3.20 -22.09
CA ILE A 147 -11.08 -2.92 -22.97
C ILE A 147 -10.12 -4.10 -23.04
N ALA A 148 -9.83 -4.75 -21.91
CA ALA A 148 -8.98 -5.93 -21.90
C ALA A 148 -9.61 -7.10 -22.69
N GLU A 149 -10.92 -7.33 -22.54
CA GLU A 149 -11.65 -8.39 -23.27
C GLU A 149 -11.72 -8.13 -24.78
N GLU A 150 -11.77 -6.86 -25.20
CA GLU A 150 -11.84 -6.45 -26.62
C GLU A 150 -10.45 -6.30 -27.28
N THR A 151 -9.36 -6.26 -26.50
CA THR A 151 -8.00 -6.05 -26.99
C THR A 151 -7.31 -7.39 -27.21
N PRO A 152 -6.85 -7.72 -28.44
CA PRO A 152 -6.08 -8.94 -28.67
C PRO A 152 -4.80 -8.99 -27.82
N ASN A 153 -4.46 -10.17 -27.31
CA ASN A 153 -3.30 -10.40 -26.45
C ASN A 153 -3.23 -9.40 -25.29
N ALA A 154 -4.36 -9.21 -24.59
CA ALA A 154 -4.43 -8.34 -23.43
C ALA A 154 -4.92 -9.09 -22.19
N ILE A 155 -4.49 -8.60 -21.01
CA ILE A 155 -5.02 -9.03 -19.72
C ILE A 155 -5.64 -7.85 -18.98
N TRP A 156 -6.70 -8.12 -18.24
CA TRP A 156 -7.17 -7.25 -17.18
C TRP A 156 -6.43 -7.61 -15.89
N ALA A 157 -5.66 -6.68 -15.33
CA ALA A 157 -4.86 -6.93 -14.12
C ALA A 157 -5.74 -7.25 -12.91
N ASN A 158 -6.94 -6.60 -12.81
CA ASN A 158 -7.96 -6.88 -11.78
C ASN A 158 -7.38 -6.93 -10.36
N GLN A 159 -6.69 -5.86 -9.96
CA GLN A 159 -5.95 -5.79 -8.70
C GLN A 159 -6.75 -6.21 -7.46
N PHE A 160 -8.08 -6.03 -7.47
CA PHE A 160 -8.94 -6.33 -6.32
C PHE A 160 -9.23 -7.82 -6.15
N ASP A 161 -9.42 -8.54 -7.24
CA ASP A 161 -9.90 -9.92 -7.20
C ASP A 161 -8.92 -10.93 -7.84
N ASN A 162 -7.80 -10.46 -8.40
CA ASN A 162 -6.70 -11.30 -8.84
C ASN A 162 -5.82 -11.69 -7.63
N ILE A 163 -5.90 -12.95 -7.22
CA ILE A 163 -5.21 -13.48 -6.03
C ILE A 163 -3.69 -13.53 -6.16
N ALA A 164 -3.11 -13.32 -7.35
CA ALA A 164 -1.68 -13.14 -7.52
C ALA A 164 -1.16 -11.93 -6.70
N ASN A 165 -1.98 -10.89 -6.54
CA ASN A 165 -1.71 -9.76 -5.64
C ASN A 165 -1.48 -10.25 -4.18
N ARG A 166 -2.41 -11.04 -3.63
CA ARG A 166 -2.25 -11.60 -2.27
C ARG A 166 -1.04 -12.52 -2.18
N ARG A 167 -0.80 -13.34 -3.20
CA ARG A 167 0.34 -14.26 -3.27
C ARG A 167 1.67 -13.51 -3.14
N ALA A 168 1.83 -12.34 -3.76
CA ALA A 168 3.03 -11.50 -3.65
C ALA A 168 3.38 -11.18 -2.18
N HIS A 169 2.36 -11.00 -1.35
CA HIS A 169 2.55 -10.68 0.06
C HIS A 169 2.72 -11.91 0.95
N ILE A 170 2.15 -13.06 0.58
CA ILE A 170 2.39 -14.34 1.30
C ILE A 170 3.86 -14.75 1.16
N VAL A 171 4.35 -14.86 -0.08
CA VAL A 171 5.67 -15.41 -0.37
C VAL A 171 6.80 -14.37 -0.36
N GLY A 172 6.47 -13.08 -0.35
CA GLY A 172 7.43 -11.98 -0.33
C GLY A 172 7.36 -11.21 0.99
N THR A 173 6.41 -10.32 1.14
CA THR A 173 6.37 -9.37 2.27
C THR A 173 6.37 -10.06 3.64
N ALA A 174 5.59 -11.13 3.80
CA ALA A 174 5.52 -11.88 5.05
C ALA A 174 6.85 -12.58 5.38
N GLU A 175 7.47 -13.23 4.39
CA GLU A 175 8.78 -13.90 4.55
C GLU A 175 9.88 -12.89 4.88
N GLU A 176 9.86 -11.73 4.22
CA GLU A 176 10.83 -10.67 4.49
C GLU A 176 10.67 -10.12 5.91
N ILE A 177 9.45 -9.80 6.35
CA ILE A 177 9.18 -9.33 7.72
C ILE A 177 9.62 -10.37 8.74
N TRP A 178 9.22 -11.64 8.56
CA TRP A 178 9.60 -12.72 9.45
C TRP A 178 11.11 -12.86 9.60
N THR A 179 11.82 -12.87 8.48
CA THR A 179 13.29 -13.00 8.45
C THR A 179 13.98 -11.78 9.05
N GLN A 180 13.55 -10.56 8.69
CA GLN A 180 14.12 -9.32 9.20
C GLN A 180 13.89 -9.09 10.70
N MET A 181 12.86 -9.73 11.26
CA MET A 181 12.55 -9.70 12.69
C MET A 181 13.10 -10.91 13.46
N ASP A 182 13.92 -11.75 12.83
CA ASP A 182 14.47 -12.99 13.41
C ASP A 182 13.39 -13.91 13.99
N GLY A 183 12.24 -14.00 13.32
CA GLY A 183 11.09 -14.80 13.74
C GLY A 183 10.41 -14.30 15.03
N ARG A 184 10.67 -13.09 15.48
CA ARG A 184 10.11 -12.53 16.72
C ARG A 184 9.20 -11.36 16.41
N ILE A 185 7.94 -11.64 16.14
CA ILE A 185 6.89 -10.67 15.87
C ILE A 185 5.63 -11.06 16.66
N ASP A 186 5.07 -10.12 17.41
CA ASP A 186 3.86 -10.32 18.19
C ASP A 186 2.60 -9.84 17.46
N GLY A 187 2.73 -8.87 16.54
CA GLY A 187 1.60 -8.34 15.80
C GLY A 187 1.96 -7.68 14.48
N PHE A 188 0.99 -7.69 13.58
CA PHE A 188 1.05 -6.99 12.30
C PHE A 188 -0.26 -6.25 12.03
N THR A 189 -0.16 -5.05 11.48
CA THR A 189 -1.35 -4.31 11.06
C THR A 189 -1.09 -3.50 9.79
N CYS A 190 -2.11 -3.37 8.96
CA CYS A 190 -2.18 -2.37 7.91
C CYS A 190 -3.62 -2.09 7.47
N ALA A 191 -3.81 -1.00 6.75
CA ALA A 191 -5.07 -0.65 6.10
C ALA A 191 -5.31 -1.50 4.84
N VAL A 192 -6.56 -1.53 4.40
CA VAL A 192 -7.01 -2.31 3.24
C VAL A 192 -7.44 -1.40 2.09
N GLY A 193 -6.78 -1.55 0.95
CA GLY A 193 -7.27 -1.13 -0.36
C GLY A 193 -7.80 -2.33 -1.13
N THR A 194 -6.90 -3.15 -1.68
CA THR A 194 -7.28 -4.39 -2.39
C THR A 194 -7.44 -5.61 -1.47
N GLY A 195 -6.92 -5.54 -0.26
CA GLY A 195 -6.88 -6.67 0.67
C GLY A 195 -5.62 -7.55 0.56
N GLY A 196 -4.91 -7.47 -0.56
CA GLY A 196 -3.76 -8.35 -0.81
C GLY A 196 -2.67 -8.29 0.25
N THR A 197 -2.34 -7.08 0.73
CA THR A 197 -1.29 -6.90 1.74
C THR A 197 -1.70 -7.46 3.10
N LEU A 198 -2.85 -7.05 3.64
CA LEU A 198 -3.30 -7.51 4.96
C LEU A 198 -3.50 -9.03 4.99
N ALA A 199 -4.24 -9.56 4.02
CA ALA A 199 -4.50 -10.99 3.93
C ALA A 199 -3.21 -11.78 3.66
N GLY A 200 -2.38 -11.32 2.72
CA GLY A 200 -1.16 -12.03 2.35
C GLY A 200 -0.13 -12.07 3.48
N VAL A 201 0.13 -10.95 4.12
CA VAL A 201 1.05 -10.90 5.27
C VAL A 201 0.46 -11.69 6.45
N GLY A 202 -0.82 -11.52 6.74
CA GLY A 202 -1.50 -12.24 7.82
C GLY A 202 -1.42 -13.75 7.66
N LEU A 203 -1.77 -14.27 6.47
CA LEU A 203 -1.67 -15.70 6.17
C LEU A 203 -0.23 -16.20 6.25
N GLY A 204 0.74 -15.46 5.69
CA GLY A 204 2.14 -15.83 5.72
C GLY A 204 2.74 -15.85 7.13
N LEU A 205 2.43 -14.87 7.97
CA LEU A 205 2.90 -14.82 9.35
C LEU A 205 2.23 -15.87 10.24
N LYS A 206 0.92 -16.05 10.13
CA LYS A 206 0.20 -17.08 10.88
C LYS A 206 0.63 -18.50 10.51
N ALA A 207 1.07 -18.74 9.29
CA ALA A 207 1.67 -20.02 8.88
C ALA A 207 3.03 -20.28 9.56
N LYS A 208 3.73 -19.25 10.02
CA LYS A 208 4.99 -19.36 10.78
C LYS A 208 4.75 -19.46 12.28
N ASP A 209 3.85 -18.62 12.80
CA ASP A 209 3.44 -18.59 14.20
C ASP A 209 1.97 -18.13 14.30
N GLU A 210 1.09 -19.03 14.71
CA GLU A 210 -0.34 -18.75 14.84
C GLU A 210 -0.64 -17.68 15.92
N ALA A 211 0.27 -17.48 16.86
CA ALA A 211 0.12 -16.48 17.92
C ALA A 211 0.30 -15.03 17.46
N VAL A 212 0.84 -14.79 16.26
CA VAL A 212 0.98 -13.42 15.73
C VAL A 212 -0.40 -12.78 15.56
N CYS A 213 -0.65 -11.68 16.25
CA CYS A 213 -1.91 -10.95 16.17
C CYS A 213 -1.98 -10.12 14.89
N ILE A 214 -3.00 -10.36 14.06
CA ILE A 214 -3.23 -9.62 12.81
C ILE A 214 -4.36 -8.62 13.01
N ALA A 215 -4.07 -7.34 12.79
CA ALA A 215 -5.03 -6.26 12.97
C ALA A 215 -5.33 -5.52 11.67
N LEU A 216 -6.57 -5.09 11.53
CA LEU A 216 -6.99 -4.15 10.49
C LEU A 216 -6.89 -2.72 11.03
N SER A 217 -6.24 -1.81 10.28
CA SER A 217 -6.28 -0.37 10.49
C SER A 217 -7.21 0.27 9.46
N ASP A 218 -8.47 0.52 9.83
CA ASP A 218 -9.49 0.95 8.87
C ASP A 218 -9.77 2.45 8.99
N PRO A 219 -9.72 3.25 7.90
CA PRO A 219 -10.09 4.65 7.96
C PRO A 219 -11.60 4.84 8.13
N HIS A 220 -12.02 6.00 8.62
CA HIS A 220 -13.43 6.38 8.58
C HIS A 220 -13.96 6.33 7.13
N GLY A 221 -15.24 5.99 6.96
CA GLY A 221 -15.85 5.83 5.63
C GLY A 221 -15.59 4.48 4.97
N ALA A 222 -14.73 3.63 5.53
CA ALA A 222 -14.57 2.24 5.14
C ALA A 222 -15.58 1.32 5.86
N ALA A 223 -15.80 0.13 5.32
CA ALA A 223 -16.81 -0.79 5.87
C ALA A 223 -16.22 -2.01 6.57
N LEU A 224 -14.90 -2.20 6.52
CA LEU A 224 -14.29 -3.44 7.00
C LEU A 224 -14.17 -3.48 8.52
N TYR A 225 -14.05 -2.33 9.18
CA TYR A 225 -14.08 -2.29 10.65
C TYR A 225 -15.36 -2.94 11.18
N ASP A 226 -16.52 -2.52 10.70
CA ASP A 226 -17.82 -3.06 11.15
C ASP A 226 -17.99 -4.52 10.70
N TYR A 227 -17.45 -4.89 9.54
CA TYR A 227 -17.46 -6.27 9.09
C TYR A 227 -16.71 -7.22 10.05
N TYR A 228 -15.50 -6.88 10.46
CA TYR A 228 -14.73 -7.71 11.40
C TYR A 228 -15.21 -7.60 12.84
N ALA A 229 -15.83 -6.48 13.22
CA ALA A 229 -16.41 -6.31 14.57
C ALA A 229 -17.78 -6.96 14.73
N HIS A 230 -18.63 -6.89 13.72
CA HIS A 230 -20.07 -7.19 13.82
C HIS A 230 -20.59 -8.11 12.70
N GLY A 231 -19.80 -8.45 11.70
CA GLY A 231 -20.21 -9.25 10.54
C GLY A 231 -20.96 -8.47 9.46
N GLU A 232 -21.04 -7.15 9.54
CA GLU A 232 -21.81 -6.31 8.63
C GLU A 232 -20.92 -5.31 7.90
N LEU A 233 -21.05 -5.22 6.58
CA LEU A 233 -20.39 -4.17 5.78
C LEU A 233 -21.16 -2.84 5.95
N LYS A 234 -20.72 -2.05 6.91
CA LYS A 234 -21.31 -0.74 7.21
C LYS A 234 -20.22 0.34 7.16
N SER A 235 -20.48 1.38 6.38
CA SER A 235 -19.59 2.53 6.25
C SER A 235 -20.14 3.71 7.03
N GLU A 236 -19.29 4.38 7.83
CA GLU A 236 -19.64 5.55 8.60
C GLU A 236 -18.54 6.62 8.51
N GLY A 237 -18.92 7.86 8.19
CA GLY A 237 -18.00 8.96 7.99
C GLY A 237 -17.39 8.98 6.59
N SER A 238 -16.22 9.60 6.49
CA SER A 238 -15.43 9.70 5.26
C SER A 238 -13.95 9.85 5.58
N SER A 239 -13.08 9.57 4.62
CA SER A 239 -11.64 9.78 4.72
C SER A 239 -11.12 10.45 3.46
N VAL A 240 -10.05 11.24 3.59
CA VAL A 240 -9.30 11.78 2.46
C VAL A 240 -8.17 10.86 2.02
N ALA A 241 -7.99 9.73 2.70
CA ALA A 241 -6.96 8.76 2.37
C ALA A 241 -7.22 8.13 1.00
N GLU A 242 -6.18 8.06 0.18
CA GLU A 242 -6.24 7.46 -1.13
C GLU A 242 -5.72 6.02 -1.11
N GLY A 243 -6.33 5.15 -1.92
CA GLY A 243 -5.89 3.76 -2.12
C GLY A 243 -6.18 2.79 -0.98
N ILE A 244 -6.87 3.24 0.06
CA ILE A 244 -7.37 2.44 1.19
C ILE A 244 -8.83 2.81 1.50
N GLY A 245 -9.47 2.10 2.42
CA GLY A 245 -10.88 2.33 2.78
C GLY A 245 -11.84 1.51 1.91
N GLN A 246 -11.79 0.18 2.06
CA GLN A 246 -12.57 -0.74 1.26
C GLN A 246 -14.01 -0.88 1.77
N GLY A 247 -14.97 -0.90 0.84
CA GLY A 247 -16.40 -1.06 1.11
C GLY A 247 -16.95 -2.48 0.86
N ARG A 248 -16.13 -3.44 0.43
CA ARG A 248 -16.53 -4.82 0.13
C ARG A 248 -15.44 -5.82 0.48
N ILE A 249 -15.80 -7.08 0.59
CA ILE A 249 -14.84 -8.16 0.64
C ILE A 249 -14.40 -8.47 -0.79
N THR A 250 -13.11 -8.27 -1.06
CA THR A 250 -12.47 -8.62 -2.34
C THR A 250 -11.97 -10.05 -2.29
N ALA A 251 -11.73 -10.69 -3.44
CA ALA A 251 -11.13 -12.03 -3.45
C ALA A 251 -9.74 -12.06 -2.79
N ASN A 252 -9.00 -10.96 -2.86
CA ASN A 252 -7.73 -10.84 -2.14
C ASN A 252 -7.88 -10.83 -0.61
N LEU A 253 -9.02 -10.38 -0.08
CA LEU A 253 -9.28 -10.27 1.36
C LEU A 253 -9.96 -11.52 1.93
N GLU A 254 -10.61 -12.34 1.09
CA GLU A 254 -11.29 -13.56 1.54
C GLU A 254 -10.37 -14.44 2.40
N GLY A 255 -10.86 -14.82 3.57
CA GLY A 255 -10.11 -15.67 4.52
C GLY A 255 -8.93 -14.96 5.19
N ALA A 256 -8.84 -13.63 5.16
CA ALA A 256 -7.83 -12.90 5.92
C ALA A 256 -7.99 -13.17 7.42
N PRO A 257 -6.91 -13.59 8.11
CA PRO A 257 -6.95 -13.97 9.52
C PRO A 257 -6.88 -12.75 10.44
N VAL A 258 -7.90 -11.89 10.39
CA VAL A 258 -7.96 -10.66 11.20
C VAL A 258 -8.45 -10.99 12.61
N ASP A 259 -7.61 -10.76 13.61
CA ASP A 259 -7.90 -11.01 15.03
C ASP A 259 -8.53 -9.80 15.72
N THR A 260 -8.17 -8.58 15.28
CA THR A 260 -8.70 -7.33 15.86
C THR A 260 -8.70 -6.20 14.82
N GLN A 261 -9.40 -5.12 15.10
CA GLN A 261 -9.52 -3.99 14.17
C GLN A 261 -9.54 -2.66 14.91
N PHE A 262 -9.03 -1.63 14.24
CA PHE A 262 -9.01 -0.26 14.74
C PHE A 262 -9.59 0.68 13.68
N ARG A 263 -10.46 1.60 14.13
CA ARG A 263 -10.94 2.70 13.28
C ARG A 263 -10.05 3.90 13.51
N ILE A 264 -9.39 4.37 12.46
CA ILE A 264 -8.40 5.44 12.53
C ILE A 264 -8.92 6.66 11.76
N SER A 265 -8.90 7.82 12.40
CA SER A 265 -9.27 9.07 11.75
C SER A 265 -8.14 9.64 10.88
N ASP A 266 -8.51 10.47 9.90
CA ASP A 266 -7.53 11.19 9.08
C ASP A 266 -6.62 12.09 9.92
N ALA A 267 -7.16 12.70 10.99
CA ALA A 267 -6.39 13.54 11.89
C ALA A 267 -5.31 12.75 12.65
N GLU A 268 -5.62 11.55 13.14
CA GLU A 268 -4.64 10.65 13.77
C GLU A 268 -3.58 10.20 12.75
N GLY A 269 -4.01 9.82 11.54
CA GLY A 269 -3.10 9.46 10.46
C GLY A 269 -2.17 10.61 10.07
N MET A 270 -2.70 11.85 9.93
CA MET A 270 -1.90 13.04 9.61
C MET A 270 -0.93 13.42 10.73
N GLU A 271 -1.31 13.27 11.99
CA GLU A 271 -0.38 13.49 13.10
C GLU A 271 0.82 12.53 13.01
N TRP A 272 0.62 11.27 12.65
CA TRP A 272 1.74 10.36 12.45
C TRP A 272 2.54 10.67 11.19
N VAL A 273 1.92 11.09 10.08
CA VAL A 273 2.64 11.59 8.90
C VAL A 273 3.56 12.75 9.27
N ARG A 274 3.05 13.71 10.05
CA ARG A 274 3.81 14.86 10.55
C ARG A 274 5.00 14.42 11.42
N ARG A 275 4.75 13.56 12.40
CA ARG A 275 5.78 13.07 13.33
C ARG A 275 6.84 12.25 12.62
N LEU A 276 6.45 11.34 11.73
CA LEU A 276 7.38 10.54 10.94
C LEU A 276 8.32 11.43 10.09
N LEU A 277 7.78 12.52 9.53
CA LEU A 277 8.63 13.45 8.78
C LEU A 277 9.54 14.26 9.71
N ALA A 278 9.01 14.81 10.80
CA ALA A 278 9.77 15.68 11.70
C ALA A 278 10.80 14.94 12.56
N GLU A 279 10.47 13.72 13.01
CA GLU A 279 11.24 12.97 14.00
C GLU A 279 12.10 11.87 13.36
N GLU A 280 11.65 11.29 12.23
CA GLU A 280 12.30 10.14 11.57
C GLU A 280 12.84 10.48 10.16
N GLY A 281 12.49 11.65 9.61
CA GLY A 281 12.87 12.03 8.24
C GLY A 281 12.12 11.27 7.15
N LEU A 282 10.95 10.71 7.46
CA LEU A 282 10.15 9.88 6.55
C LEU A 282 8.99 10.67 5.95
N CYS A 283 9.10 11.04 4.66
CA CYS A 283 8.03 11.71 3.90
C CYS A 283 7.12 10.67 3.25
N LEU A 284 5.91 10.47 3.78
CA LEU A 284 5.03 9.36 3.45
C LEU A 284 3.59 9.81 3.15
N GLY A 285 2.82 8.95 2.46
CA GLY A 285 1.38 9.14 2.26
C GLY A 285 0.54 8.86 3.52
N LEU A 286 -0.71 9.32 3.53
CA LEU A 286 -1.64 9.20 4.67
C LEU A 286 -1.91 7.74 5.05
N SER A 287 -1.94 6.82 4.09
CA SER A 287 -2.08 5.39 4.38
C SER A 287 -1.00 4.85 5.31
N SER A 288 0.23 5.38 5.21
CA SER A 288 1.32 5.03 6.14
C SER A 288 1.05 5.60 7.54
N GLY A 289 0.53 6.82 7.65
CA GLY A 289 0.14 7.42 8.93
C GLY A 289 -0.98 6.63 9.63
N ILE A 290 -2.00 6.23 8.87
CA ILE A 290 -3.08 5.35 9.36
C ILE A 290 -2.54 4.00 9.84
N ASN A 291 -1.62 3.41 9.08
CA ASN A 291 -0.96 2.17 9.45
C ASN A 291 -0.16 2.29 10.76
N VAL A 292 0.58 3.37 10.93
CA VAL A 292 1.37 3.63 12.14
C VAL A 292 0.46 3.91 13.33
N ALA A 293 -0.63 4.67 13.16
CA ALA A 293 -1.64 4.86 14.20
C ALA A 293 -2.22 3.52 14.68
N GLY A 294 -2.59 2.65 13.74
CA GLY A 294 -3.06 1.30 14.03
C GLY A 294 -1.99 0.42 14.70
N ALA A 295 -0.72 0.55 14.31
CA ALA A 295 0.38 -0.19 14.93
C ALA A 295 0.60 0.25 16.39
N VAL A 296 0.49 1.54 16.69
CA VAL A 296 0.52 2.05 18.07
C VAL A 296 -0.68 1.54 18.88
N ALA A 297 -1.87 1.51 18.29
CA ALA A 297 -3.06 0.97 18.95
C ALA A 297 -2.91 -0.53 19.25
N LEU A 298 -2.45 -1.32 18.27
CA LEU A 298 -2.19 -2.75 18.43
C LEU A 298 -1.12 -3.00 19.51
N ALA A 299 -0.02 -2.28 19.46
CA ALA A 299 1.07 -2.40 20.43
C ALA A 299 0.58 -2.15 21.88
N LYS A 300 -0.23 -1.11 22.09
CA LYS A 300 -0.86 -0.80 23.39
C LYS A 300 -1.82 -1.92 23.84
N GLN A 301 -2.58 -2.51 22.91
CA GLN A 301 -3.48 -3.63 23.22
C GLN A 301 -2.70 -4.90 23.63
N LEU A 302 -1.58 -5.17 22.95
CA LEU A 302 -0.74 -6.34 23.23
C LEU A 302 0.07 -6.20 24.53
N GLY A 303 0.31 -4.95 24.98
CA GLY A 303 1.07 -4.66 26.19
C GLY A 303 2.56 -4.38 25.93
N PRO A 304 3.28 -3.87 26.94
CA PRO A 304 4.65 -3.38 26.79
C PRO A 304 5.65 -4.48 26.38
N GLY A 305 6.71 -4.05 25.70
CA GLY A 305 7.81 -4.93 25.26
C GLY A 305 7.49 -5.81 24.05
N LYS A 306 6.35 -5.60 23.40
CA LYS A 306 5.93 -6.34 22.20
C LYS A 306 6.56 -5.77 20.92
N ARG A 307 6.61 -6.59 19.89
CA ARG A 307 7.18 -6.26 18.58
C ARG A 307 6.08 -6.29 17.52
N VAL A 308 5.80 -5.13 16.93
CA VAL A 308 4.72 -4.94 15.95
C VAL A 308 5.31 -4.43 14.64
N ALA A 309 4.90 -5.02 13.53
CA ALA A 309 5.24 -4.54 12.19
C ALA A 309 4.04 -3.90 11.50
N THR A 310 4.31 -2.94 10.63
CA THR A 310 3.33 -2.31 9.74
C THR A 310 3.95 -1.94 8.40
N ILE A 311 3.16 -1.38 7.49
CA ILE A 311 3.58 -1.01 6.14
C ILE A 311 3.70 0.51 6.00
N LEU A 312 4.85 0.98 5.54
CA LEU A 312 5.05 2.34 5.03
C LEU A 312 4.80 2.29 3.52
N CYS A 313 3.57 2.63 3.12
CA CYS A 313 2.99 2.23 1.85
C CYS A 313 3.62 2.88 0.62
N ASP A 314 3.84 4.19 0.67
CA ASP A 314 4.32 4.98 -0.46
C ASP A 314 4.96 6.30 -0.04
N THR A 315 5.62 6.95 -1.00
CA THR A 315 6.26 8.25 -0.80
C THR A 315 5.25 9.39 -0.67
N GLY A 316 5.53 10.33 0.23
CA GLY A 316 4.76 11.56 0.39
C GLY A 316 4.89 12.55 -0.78
N PHE A 317 5.91 12.40 -1.61
CA PHE A 317 6.13 13.29 -2.77
C PHE A 317 5.01 13.25 -3.82
N ARG A 318 4.12 12.27 -3.75
CA ARG A 318 2.90 12.19 -4.58
C ARG A 318 1.74 13.03 -4.07
N TYR A 319 1.89 13.64 -2.91
CA TYR A 319 0.81 14.34 -2.20
C TYR A 319 1.16 15.80 -1.88
N LEU A 320 2.08 16.40 -2.67
CA LEU A 320 2.54 17.78 -2.45
C LEU A 320 1.42 18.81 -2.61
N SER A 321 0.46 18.55 -3.48
CA SER A 321 -0.72 19.39 -3.68
C SER A 321 -1.85 19.17 -2.66
N THR A 322 -1.71 18.16 -1.77
CA THR A 322 -2.73 17.76 -0.79
C THR A 322 -2.16 17.67 0.62
N LEU A 323 -1.64 16.53 1.05
CA LEU A 323 -1.16 16.28 2.43
C LEU A 323 0.01 17.19 2.85
N TYR A 324 0.72 17.78 1.91
CA TYR A 324 1.85 18.69 2.11
C TYR A 324 1.54 20.11 1.63
N ASN A 325 0.24 20.47 1.56
CA ASN A 325 -0.25 21.80 1.20
C ASN A 325 -1.11 22.38 2.32
N ALA A 326 -0.68 23.52 2.88
CA ALA A 326 -1.34 24.14 4.03
C ALA A 326 -2.79 24.54 3.75
N GLU A 327 -3.08 25.11 2.58
CA GLU A 327 -4.43 25.54 2.20
C GLU A 327 -5.36 24.32 2.10
N TRP A 328 -4.89 23.27 1.45
CA TRP A 328 -5.68 22.02 1.30
C TRP A 328 -5.96 21.38 2.67
N LEU A 329 -4.94 21.27 3.53
CA LEU A 329 -5.10 20.71 4.88
C LEU A 329 -6.11 21.54 5.71
N THR A 330 -5.98 22.87 5.67
CA THR A 330 -6.91 23.79 6.35
C THR A 330 -8.34 23.62 5.83
N ALA A 331 -8.53 23.54 4.51
CA ALA A 331 -9.84 23.35 3.90
C ALA A 331 -10.47 21.99 4.26
N LYS A 332 -9.65 21.01 4.63
CA LYS A 332 -10.11 19.68 5.09
C LYS A 332 -10.23 19.57 6.61
N GLY A 333 -9.89 20.62 7.36
CA GLY A 333 -9.89 20.59 8.82
C GLY A 333 -8.83 19.64 9.41
N LEU A 334 -7.75 19.41 8.67
CA LEU A 334 -6.66 18.52 9.08
C LEU A 334 -5.48 19.32 9.68
N PRO A 335 -4.67 18.68 10.53
CA PRO A 335 -3.49 19.33 11.10
C PRO A 335 -2.53 19.82 10.01
N VAL A 336 -2.18 21.10 10.05
CA VAL A 336 -1.18 21.69 9.15
C VAL A 336 0.21 21.41 9.72
N LEU A 337 1.15 21.06 8.86
CA LEU A 337 2.54 20.87 9.23
C LEU A 337 3.12 22.23 9.67
N PRO A 338 3.77 22.34 10.86
CA PRO A 338 4.19 23.63 11.41
C PRO A 338 5.05 24.49 10.47
N TRP A 339 5.89 23.86 9.67
CA TRP A 339 6.76 24.54 8.68
C TRP A 339 6.05 24.90 7.36
N LEU A 340 4.81 24.47 7.16
CA LEU A 340 3.95 24.89 6.05
C LEU A 340 2.99 26.01 6.45
N ALA A 341 2.79 26.21 7.75
CA ALA A 341 1.99 27.31 8.30
C ALA A 341 2.85 28.58 8.30
N THR A 342 3.22 29.07 7.11
CA THR A 342 3.95 30.35 6.99
C THR A 342 3.00 31.46 6.59
N ASP A 343 3.04 32.52 7.40
CA ASP A 343 2.68 33.95 7.27
C ASP A 343 1.45 34.36 6.46
#